data_58a76a6fb61e8cc8fc327422123bc27f
#
_entry.id   58a76a6fb61e8cc8fc327422123bc27f
#
_cell.length_a   1.000
_cell.length_b   1.000
_cell.length_c   1.000
_cell.angle_alpha   90.00
_cell.angle_beta   90.00
_cell.angle_gamma   90.00
#
_symmetry.space_group_name_H-M   'P 1'
#
loop_
_entity.id
_entity.type
_entity.pdbx_description
1 polymer ?
#
loop_
_entity_poly.entity_id
_entity_poly.type
_entity_poly.pdbx_seq_one_letter_code
_entity_poly.pdbx_strand_id
1 'polypeptide(L)'
;MPREVPNVPLTPFHYPLAYAMRKAAKKAGLELDMAGLAIGSFTPDVECPFFALGAWLGLLPATEPYVQAHRLVLHSLFGALTLGPLITIAIVFLLRHLLRAQIEALGVRSSSLLNLYISSALGNLSHVLIDAMQHSYNPLLFPFTAQNVMALVPLGDLALGNAIAYAIVLPSSLAILAYEALRGPYLLTRLLFDA
;
A
#
# COMPACT_ATOMS: atom_id res chain seq x y z
N MET A 1 18.17 -25.11 -1.80
CA MET A 1 17.00 -24.23 -1.96
C MET A 1 17.31 -23.28 -3.10
N PRO A 2 16.49 -23.16 -4.14
CA PRO A 2 16.67 -22.13 -5.15
C PRO A 2 16.67 -20.77 -4.45
N ARG A 3 17.62 -19.90 -4.79
CA ARG A 3 17.58 -18.50 -4.37
C ARG A 3 16.33 -17.90 -5.01
N GLU A 4 15.30 -17.60 -4.21
CA GLU A 4 14.20 -16.76 -4.67
C GLU A 4 14.84 -15.43 -5.05
N VAL A 5 14.90 -15.14 -6.35
CA VAL A 5 15.22 -13.80 -6.81
C VAL A 5 14.04 -12.95 -6.32
N PRO A 6 14.26 -11.94 -5.49
CA PRO A 6 13.17 -11.10 -5.03
C PRO A 6 12.66 -10.29 -6.23
N ASN A 7 11.70 -10.85 -6.98
CA ASN A 7 10.84 -10.08 -7.87
C ASN A 7 9.83 -9.38 -6.99
N VAL A 8 10.26 -8.28 -6.40
CA VAL A 8 9.46 -7.49 -5.48
C VAL A 8 8.65 -6.50 -6.30
N PRO A 9 7.31 -6.51 -6.24
CA PRO A 9 6.54 -5.39 -6.73
C PRO A 9 6.94 -4.16 -5.92
N LEU A 10 7.41 -3.14 -6.62
CA LEU A 10 7.70 -1.86 -6.00
C LEU A 10 6.41 -1.30 -5.37
N THR A 11 6.51 -0.70 -4.20
CA THR A 11 5.42 -0.05 -3.44
C THR A 11 4.33 0.63 -4.27
N PRO A 12 4.62 1.36 -5.38
CA PRO A 12 3.60 1.99 -6.22
C PRO A 12 2.57 1.04 -6.84
N PHE A 13 2.86 -0.26 -6.90
CA PHE A 13 1.96 -1.24 -7.52
C PHE A 13 0.71 -1.55 -6.69
N HIS A 14 0.66 -1.20 -5.41
CA HIS A 14 -0.54 -1.38 -4.58
C HIS A 14 -1.59 -0.28 -4.80
N TYR A 15 -1.19 0.87 -5.39
CA TYR A 15 -2.06 2.02 -5.64
C TYR A 15 -3.28 1.74 -6.53
N PRO A 16 -3.22 0.97 -7.65
CA PRO A 16 -4.38 0.76 -8.51
C PRO A 16 -5.59 0.16 -7.81
N LEU A 17 -5.37 -0.73 -6.82
CA LEU A 17 -6.47 -1.29 -6.05
C LEU A 17 -7.13 -0.23 -5.16
N ALA A 18 -6.34 0.63 -4.50
CA ALA A 18 -6.85 1.76 -3.72
C ALA A 18 -7.69 2.72 -4.60
N TYR A 19 -7.20 3.03 -5.80
CA TYR A 19 -7.91 3.85 -6.78
C TYR A 19 -9.23 3.20 -7.22
N ALA A 20 -9.21 1.91 -7.56
CA ALA A 20 -10.39 1.15 -7.93
C ALA A 20 -11.43 1.10 -6.80
N MET A 21 -10.98 0.87 -5.57
CA MET A 21 -11.85 0.87 -4.37
C MET A 21 -12.54 2.23 -4.19
N ARG A 22 -11.81 3.35 -4.36
CA ARG A 22 -12.39 4.70 -4.30
C ARG A 22 -13.47 4.89 -5.36
N LYS A 23 -13.19 4.49 -6.62
CA LYS A 23 -14.15 4.62 -7.72
C LYS A 23 -15.39 3.73 -7.51
N ALA A 24 -15.19 2.50 -7.05
CA ALA A 24 -16.30 1.58 -6.75
C ALA A 24 -17.17 2.10 -5.59
N ALA A 25 -16.55 2.59 -4.51
CA ALA A 25 -17.27 3.18 -3.38
C ALA A 25 -18.11 4.37 -3.82
N LYS A 26 -17.54 5.30 -4.57
CA LYS A 26 -18.24 6.48 -5.11
C LYS A 26 -19.44 6.08 -5.97
N LYS A 27 -19.30 5.06 -6.83
CA LYS A 27 -20.40 4.52 -7.63
C LYS A 27 -21.51 3.89 -6.79
N ALA A 28 -21.16 3.32 -5.64
CA ALA A 28 -22.09 2.73 -4.68
C ALA A 28 -22.70 3.77 -3.69
N GLY A 29 -22.39 5.06 -3.84
CA GLY A 29 -22.84 6.11 -2.92
C GLY A 29 -22.12 6.12 -1.57
N LEU A 30 -20.98 5.42 -1.46
CA LEU A 30 -20.15 5.40 -0.27
C LEU A 30 -18.98 6.38 -0.41
N GLU A 31 -18.68 7.09 0.67
CA GLU A 31 -17.54 7.99 0.71
C GLU A 31 -16.36 7.30 1.40
N LEU A 32 -15.27 7.08 0.66
CA LEU A 32 -13.97 6.69 1.21
C LEU A 32 -12.98 7.84 1.01
N ASP A 33 -12.07 8.04 1.95
CA ASP A 33 -11.02 9.05 1.83
C ASP A 33 -9.90 8.53 0.92
N MET A 34 -9.67 9.23 -0.21
CA MET A 34 -8.65 8.79 -1.17
C MET A 34 -7.24 8.80 -0.58
N ALA A 35 -6.91 9.81 0.26
CA ALA A 35 -5.59 9.84 0.89
C ALA A 35 -5.41 8.67 1.86
N GLY A 36 -6.44 8.32 2.63
CA GLY A 36 -6.43 7.14 3.49
C GLY A 36 -6.19 5.86 2.71
N LEU A 37 -6.90 5.67 1.58
CA LEU A 37 -6.72 4.50 0.72
C LEU A 37 -5.33 4.46 0.08
N ALA A 38 -4.91 5.56 -0.57
CA ALA A 38 -3.65 5.64 -1.31
C ALA A 38 -2.44 5.49 -0.39
N ILE A 39 -2.36 6.30 0.68
CA ILE A 39 -1.24 6.23 1.62
C ILE A 39 -1.29 4.91 2.40
N GLY A 40 -2.48 4.43 2.76
CA GLY A 40 -2.65 3.13 3.41
C GLY A 40 -2.13 1.98 2.56
N SER A 41 -2.29 2.03 1.23
CA SER A 41 -1.73 1.01 0.34
C SER A 41 -0.20 1.05 0.22
N PHE A 42 0.48 2.05 0.79
CA PHE A 42 1.94 2.17 0.85
C PHE A 42 2.50 2.00 2.25
N THR A 43 1.67 2.20 3.26
CA THR A 43 2.11 2.26 4.67
C THR A 43 2.81 0.98 5.16
N PRO A 44 2.42 -0.25 4.79
CA PRO A 44 3.15 -1.43 5.24
C PRO A 44 4.63 -1.42 4.82
N ASP A 45 4.94 -0.86 3.64
CA ASP A 45 6.31 -0.75 3.12
C ASP A 45 7.13 0.38 3.75
N VAL A 46 6.55 1.19 4.64
CA VAL A 46 7.29 2.29 5.29
C VAL A 46 8.51 1.78 6.09
N GLU A 47 8.50 0.52 6.50
CA GLU A 47 9.58 -0.14 7.20
C GLU A 47 10.78 -0.43 6.28
N CYS A 48 10.55 -0.67 4.97
CA CYS A 48 11.58 -1.07 4.01
C CYS A 48 12.74 -0.06 3.90
N PRO A 49 12.53 1.27 3.76
CA PRO A 49 13.60 2.25 3.74
C PRO A 49 14.46 2.25 5.01
N PHE A 50 13.87 2.02 6.18
CA PHE A 50 14.61 1.97 7.44
C PHE A 50 15.53 0.75 7.53
N PHE A 51 15.05 -0.42 7.06
CA PHE A 51 15.88 -1.62 6.97
C PHE A 51 16.99 -1.45 5.95
N ALA A 52 16.71 -0.88 4.78
CA ALA A 52 17.71 -0.61 3.76
C ALA A 52 18.79 0.36 4.26
N LEU A 53 18.40 1.45 4.93
CA LEU A 53 19.32 2.40 5.55
C LEU A 53 20.15 1.75 6.67
N GLY A 54 19.51 0.98 7.56
CA GLY A 54 20.19 0.28 8.64
C GLY A 54 21.23 -0.72 8.12
N ALA A 55 20.92 -1.45 7.06
CA ALA A 55 21.86 -2.35 6.38
C ALA A 55 23.01 -1.57 5.72
N TRP A 56 22.72 -0.46 5.04
CA TRP A 56 23.73 0.40 4.44
C TRP A 56 24.68 1.04 5.47
N LEU A 57 24.18 1.41 6.63
CA LEU A 57 24.99 1.94 7.74
C LEU A 57 25.74 0.84 8.53
N GLY A 58 25.56 -0.45 8.20
CA GLY A 58 26.15 -1.56 8.93
C GLY A 58 25.54 -1.80 10.33
N LEU A 59 24.39 -1.22 10.61
CA LEU A 59 23.66 -1.38 11.88
C LEU A 59 22.78 -2.63 11.89
N LEU A 60 22.45 -3.16 10.71
CA LEU A 60 21.63 -4.35 10.51
C LEU A 60 22.37 -5.30 9.55
N PRO A 61 22.08 -6.63 9.62
CA PRO A 61 22.62 -7.57 8.63
C PRO A 61 22.24 -7.12 7.21
N ALA A 62 23.24 -7.09 6.31
CA ALA A 62 23.03 -6.71 4.90
C ALA A 62 22.23 -7.75 4.10
N THR A 63 21.90 -8.90 4.72
CA THR A 63 21.16 -9.98 4.08
C THR A 63 19.67 -9.69 4.05
N GLU A 64 19.15 -9.45 2.86
CA GLU A 64 17.72 -9.36 2.56
C GLU A 64 16.94 -8.36 3.44
N PRO A 65 17.34 -7.08 3.50
CA PRO A 65 16.65 -6.08 4.35
C PRO A 65 15.16 -5.95 4.01
N TYR A 66 14.79 -6.16 2.75
CA TYR A 66 13.41 -6.17 2.29
C TYR A 66 12.60 -7.32 2.91
N VAL A 67 13.13 -8.55 2.89
CA VAL A 67 12.48 -9.71 3.52
C VAL A 67 12.31 -9.51 5.03
N GLN A 68 13.28 -8.86 5.68
CA GLN A 68 13.19 -8.55 7.11
C GLN A 68 12.05 -7.57 7.41
N ALA A 69 11.89 -6.52 6.61
CA ALA A 69 10.79 -5.58 6.75
C ALA A 69 9.43 -6.27 6.62
N HIS A 70 9.25 -7.13 5.61
CA HIS A 70 8.00 -7.84 5.38
C HIS A 70 7.64 -8.90 6.43
N ARG A 71 8.54 -9.22 7.34
CA ARG A 71 8.26 -10.09 8.50
C ARG A 71 7.74 -9.34 9.72
N LEU A 72 7.59 -8.03 9.63
CA LEU A 72 7.12 -7.20 10.74
C LEU A 72 5.60 -7.07 10.76
N VAL A 73 5.10 -6.47 11.84
CA VAL A 73 3.69 -6.40 12.17
C VAL A 73 2.84 -5.70 11.11
N LEU A 74 3.39 -4.72 10.38
CA LEU A 74 2.62 -3.95 9.39
C LEU A 74 2.16 -4.82 8.21
N HIS A 75 2.86 -5.90 7.89
CA HIS A 75 2.48 -6.87 6.85
C HIS A 75 1.56 -7.99 7.36
N SER A 76 0.84 -7.75 8.45
CA SER A 76 -0.18 -8.66 9.00
C SER A 76 -1.57 -8.03 9.00
N LEU A 77 -2.61 -8.86 9.10
CA LEU A 77 -3.99 -8.38 9.28
C LEU A 77 -4.12 -7.52 10.55
N PHE A 78 -3.43 -7.91 11.63
CA PHE A 78 -3.41 -7.13 12.86
C PHE A 78 -2.80 -5.74 12.62
N GLY A 79 -1.63 -5.66 11.99
CA GLY A 79 -0.98 -4.40 11.65
C GLY A 79 -1.79 -3.54 10.70
N ALA A 80 -2.37 -4.14 9.67
CA ALA A 80 -3.22 -3.46 8.68
C ALA A 80 -4.49 -2.84 9.29
N LEU A 81 -5.00 -3.41 10.37
CA LEU A 81 -6.22 -2.92 11.04
C LEU A 81 -5.94 -2.07 12.29
N THR A 82 -4.69 -1.96 12.75
CA THR A 82 -4.35 -1.23 13.98
C THR A 82 -3.28 -0.16 13.75
N LEU A 83 -2.01 -0.55 13.72
CA LEU A 83 -0.87 0.37 13.60
C LEU A 83 -0.80 1.05 12.23
N GLY A 84 -1.04 0.31 11.15
CA GLY A 84 -1.01 0.83 9.80
C GLY A 84 -1.91 2.05 9.60
N PRO A 85 -3.22 2.00 9.98
CA PRO A 85 -4.10 3.16 9.90
C PRO A 85 -3.63 4.37 10.70
N LEU A 86 -3.05 4.17 11.88
CA LEU A 86 -2.54 5.27 12.70
C LEU A 86 -1.33 5.96 12.03
N ILE A 87 -0.39 5.17 11.50
CA ILE A 87 0.75 5.69 10.74
C ILE A 87 0.25 6.40 9.47
N THR A 88 -0.69 5.78 8.74
CA THR A 88 -1.31 6.38 7.54
C THR A 88 -1.91 7.74 7.86
N ILE A 89 -2.69 7.86 8.93
CA ILE A 89 -3.33 9.11 9.37
C ILE A 89 -2.29 10.19 9.67
N ALA A 90 -1.21 9.84 10.36
CA ALA A 90 -0.12 10.78 10.64
C ALA A 90 0.54 11.29 9.34
N ILE A 91 0.80 10.40 8.39
CA ILE A 91 1.35 10.76 7.08
C ILE A 91 0.36 11.64 6.29
N VAL A 92 -0.94 11.30 6.29
CA VAL A 92 -1.97 12.09 5.60
C VAL A 92 -2.06 13.51 6.18
N PHE A 93 -2.01 13.67 7.50
CA PHE A 93 -2.00 15.00 8.11
C PHE A 93 -0.75 15.81 7.73
N LEU A 94 0.42 15.18 7.73
CA LEU A 94 1.65 15.81 7.28
C LEU A 94 1.54 16.26 5.81
N LEU A 95 1.08 15.38 4.92
CA LEU A 95 0.92 15.71 3.49
C LEU A 95 -0.16 16.78 3.25
N ARG A 96 -1.26 16.76 3.99
CA ARG A 96 -2.27 17.82 3.93
C ARG A 96 -1.70 19.17 4.36
N HIS A 97 -0.81 19.21 5.34
CA HIS A 97 -0.12 20.43 5.73
C HIS A 97 0.84 20.90 4.63
N LEU A 98 1.68 20.02 4.10
CA LEU A 98 2.68 20.37 3.07
C LEU A 98 2.05 20.75 1.72
N LEU A 99 0.94 20.12 1.34
CA LEU A 99 0.27 20.32 0.04
C LEU A 99 -0.99 21.21 0.16
N ARG A 100 -1.14 21.93 1.26
CA ARG A 100 -2.35 22.70 1.60
C ARG A 100 -2.83 23.57 0.45
N ALA A 101 -1.95 24.39 -0.15
CA ALA A 101 -2.31 25.30 -1.24
C ALA A 101 -2.86 24.55 -2.47
N GLN A 102 -2.30 23.40 -2.80
CA GLN A 102 -2.74 22.58 -3.94
C GLN A 102 -4.10 21.90 -3.64
N ILE A 103 -4.29 21.43 -2.41
CA ILE A 103 -5.54 20.80 -1.95
C ILE A 103 -6.68 21.83 -1.97
N GLU A 104 -6.44 23.05 -1.50
CA GLU A 104 -7.39 24.17 -1.56
C GLU A 104 -7.72 24.56 -3.01
N ALA A 105 -6.71 24.62 -3.90
CA ALA A 105 -6.91 24.92 -5.32
C ALA A 105 -7.73 23.85 -6.05
N LEU A 106 -7.67 22.58 -5.61
CA LEU A 106 -8.49 21.49 -6.14
C LEU A 106 -9.89 21.39 -5.50
N GLY A 107 -10.17 22.17 -4.46
CA GLY A 107 -11.44 22.11 -3.74
C GLY A 107 -11.70 20.81 -2.99
N VAL A 108 -10.65 20.06 -2.66
CA VAL A 108 -10.75 18.77 -1.97
C VAL A 108 -11.21 18.98 -0.52
N ARG A 109 -12.29 18.31 -0.15
CA ARG A 109 -12.83 18.37 1.22
C ARG A 109 -12.16 17.34 2.12
N SER A 110 -11.98 17.69 3.38
CA SER A 110 -11.54 16.75 4.40
C SER A 110 -12.70 15.83 4.80
N SER A 111 -12.41 14.54 4.91
CA SER A 111 -13.34 13.57 5.47
C SER A 111 -13.30 13.56 7.00
N SER A 112 -14.26 12.90 7.63
CA SER A 112 -14.22 12.66 9.07
C SER A 112 -13.04 11.76 9.45
N LEU A 113 -12.57 11.86 10.71
CA LEU A 113 -11.48 11.01 11.19
C LEU A 113 -11.82 9.52 11.11
N LEU A 114 -13.08 9.16 11.37
CA LEU A 114 -13.54 7.78 11.24
C LEU A 114 -13.46 7.28 9.80
N ASN A 115 -13.89 8.09 8.84
CA ASN A 115 -13.79 7.73 7.42
C ASN A 115 -12.32 7.63 6.98
N LEU A 116 -11.46 8.55 7.41
CA LEU A 116 -10.03 8.47 7.16
C LEU A 116 -9.43 7.18 7.75
N TYR A 117 -9.81 6.81 8.99
CA TYR A 117 -9.34 5.56 9.60
C TYR A 117 -9.80 4.31 8.82
N ILE A 118 -11.09 4.23 8.48
CA ILE A 118 -11.63 3.10 7.71
C ILE A 118 -10.94 3.00 6.34
N SER A 119 -10.79 4.11 5.65
CA SER A 119 -10.11 4.14 4.35
C SER A 119 -8.64 3.75 4.46
N SER A 120 -7.95 4.20 5.51
CA SER A 120 -6.58 3.80 5.80
C SER A 120 -6.47 2.30 6.08
N ALA A 121 -7.36 1.75 6.88
CA ALA A 121 -7.39 0.31 7.17
C ALA A 121 -7.64 -0.52 5.89
N LEU A 122 -8.56 -0.09 5.03
CA LEU A 122 -8.82 -0.74 3.75
C LEU A 122 -7.61 -0.66 2.81
N GLY A 123 -6.90 0.48 2.77
CA GLY A 123 -5.66 0.64 2.00
C GLY A 123 -4.57 -0.32 2.48
N ASN A 124 -4.29 -0.33 3.79
CA ASN A 124 -3.33 -1.25 4.41
C ASN A 124 -3.70 -2.72 4.16
N LEU A 125 -4.98 -3.07 4.35
CA LEU A 125 -5.47 -4.42 4.12
C LEU A 125 -5.28 -4.87 2.68
N SER A 126 -5.56 -3.98 1.70
CA SER A 126 -5.37 -4.29 0.29
C SER A 126 -3.91 -4.61 -0.05
N HIS A 127 -2.95 -3.89 0.55
CA HIS A 127 -1.52 -4.15 0.41
C HIS A 127 -1.17 -5.54 0.96
N VAL A 128 -1.48 -5.78 2.23
CA VAL A 128 -1.12 -7.03 2.93
C VAL A 128 -1.71 -8.27 2.25
N LEU A 129 -2.92 -8.17 1.68
CA LEU A 129 -3.55 -9.28 0.96
C LEU A 129 -2.87 -9.56 -0.38
N ILE A 130 -2.46 -8.53 -1.13
CA ILE A 130 -1.70 -8.71 -2.38
C ILE A 130 -0.36 -9.37 -2.08
N ASP A 131 0.36 -8.87 -1.07
CA ASP A 131 1.66 -9.41 -0.67
C ASP A 131 1.57 -10.88 -0.21
N ALA A 132 0.51 -11.23 0.50
CA ALA A 132 0.28 -12.61 0.91
C ALA A 132 0.08 -13.58 -0.28
N MET A 133 -0.29 -13.07 -1.47
CA MET A 133 -0.36 -13.86 -2.69
C MET A 133 1.00 -14.03 -3.39
N GLN A 134 1.98 -13.21 -3.04
CA GLN A 134 3.26 -13.09 -3.74
C GLN A 134 4.47 -13.53 -2.91
N HIS A 135 4.36 -13.46 -1.57
CA HIS A 135 5.49 -13.68 -0.67
C HIS A 135 5.23 -14.81 0.33
N SER A 136 6.16 -15.76 0.40
CA SER A 136 6.08 -16.88 1.35
C SER A 136 6.34 -16.49 2.81
N TYR A 137 6.89 -15.30 3.05
CA TYR A 137 7.38 -14.85 4.35
C TYR A 137 6.48 -13.84 5.05
N ASN A 138 5.37 -13.40 4.46
CA ASN A 138 4.44 -12.45 5.08
C ASN A 138 3.74 -13.08 6.30
N PRO A 139 3.77 -12.44 7.49
CA PRO A 139 3.16 -12.97 8.69
C PRO A 139 1.66 -12.63 8.76
N LEU A 140 0.88 -13.04 7.75
CA LEU A 140 -0.52 -12.61 7.55
C LEU A 140 -1.36 -12.69 8.83
N LEU A 141 -1.23 -13.79 9.59
CA LEU A 141 -2.02 -14.04 10.81
C LEU A 141 -1.26 -13.72 12.11
N PHE A 142 -0.22 -12.90 12.05
CA PHE A 142 0.43 -12.42 13.28
C PHE A 142 -0.62 -11.73 14.20
N PRO A 143 -0.61 -11.93 15.54
CA PRO A 143 0.42 -12.60 16.34
C PRO A 143 0.25 -14.14 16.49
N PHE A 144 -0.76 -14.75 15.89
CA PHE A 144 -1.04 -16.18 16.07
C PHE A 144 -0.01 -17.09 15.38
N THR A 145 0.52 -16.66 14.26
CA THR A 145 1.63 -17.30 13.55
C THR A 145 2.48 -16.28 12.83
N ALA A 146 3.80 -16.53 12.77
CA ALA A 146 4.75 -15.73 11.98
C ALA A 146 4.93 -16.27 10.54
N GLN A 147 4.20 -17.33 10.17
CA GLN A 147 4.27 -17.92 8.84
C GLN A 147 3.17 -17.39 7.94
N ASN A 148 3.45 -17.29 6.64
CA ASN A 148 2.41 -16.98 5.67
C ASN A 148 1.43 -18.15 5.56
N VAL A 149 0.15 -17.81 5.46
CA VAL A 149 -0.91 -18.75 5.12
C VAL A 149 -0.94 -18.86 3.60
N MET A 150 -0.25 -19.87 3.05
CA MET A 150 -0.12 -20.09 1.60
C MET A 150 -1.46 -20.28 0.84
N ALA A 151 -2.58 -20.28 1.57
CA ALA A 151 -3.91 -20.39 0.99
C ALA A 151 -4.29 -19.26 0.01
N LEU A 152 -3.66 -18.11 0.12
CA LEU A 152 -3.88 -16.97 -0.81
C LEU A 152 -3.01 -17.05 -2.06
N VAL A 153 -1.99 -17.91 -2.08
CA VAL A 153 -1.10 -18.06 -3.24
C VAL A 153 -1.85 -18.84 -4.34
N PRO A 154 -2.02 -18.26 -5.55
CA PRO A 154 -2.74 -18.92 -6.63
C PRO A 154 -2.14 -20.29 -6.95
N LEU A 155 -2.92 -21.36 -6.82
CA LEU A 155 -2.51 -22.76 -7.02
C LEU A 155 -1.25 -23.19 -6.22
N GLY A 156 -0.89 -22.47 -5.15
CA GLY A 156 0.33 -22.68 -4.40
C GLY A 156 1.63 -22.28 -5.13
N ASP A 157 1.49 -21.55 -6.25
CA ASP A 157 2.62 -21.12 -7.11
C ASP A 157 2.84 -19.61 -6.98
N LEU A 158 3.91 -19.22 -6.29
CA LEU A 158 4.30 -17.82 -6.09
C LEU A 158 4.67 -17.13 -7.42
N ALA A 159 5.25 -17.85 -8.39
CA ALA A 159 5.59 -17.28 -9.68
C ALA A 159 4.32 -16.92 -10.45
N LEU A 160 3.29 -17.76 -10.38
CA LEU A 160 1.98 -17.48 -10.95
C LEU A 160 1.31 -16.29 -10.24
N GLY A 161 1.37 -16.22 -8.91
CA GLY A 161 0.87 -15.10 -8.12
C GLY A 161 1.49 -13.77 -8.55
N ASN A 162 2.81 -13.74 -8.66
CA ASN A 162 3.56 -12.60 -9.16
C ASN A 162 3.16 -12.22 -10.60
N ALA A 163 3.11 -13.20 -11.51
CA ALA A 163 2.75 -12.95 -12.91
C ALA A 163 1.35 -12.33 -13.04
N ILE A 164 0.35 -12.84 -12.30
CA ILE A 164 -1.01 -12.30 -12.28
C ILE A 164 -1.01 -10.86 -11.75
N ALA A 165 -0.33 -10.62 -10.62
CA ALA A 165 -0.26 -9.29 -10.03
C ALA A 165 0.37 -8.28 -11.01
N TYR A 166 1.52 -8.58 -11.60
CA TYR A 166 2.17 -7.71 -12.58
C TYR A 166 1.31 -7.47 -13.83
N ALA A 167 0.66 -8.51 -14.37
CA ALA A 167 -0.18 -8.39 -15.55
C ALA A 167 -1.38 -7.46 -15.35
N ILE A 168 -1.89 -7.35 -14.13
CA ILE A 168 -3.02 -6.47 -13.80
C ILE A 168 -2.52 -5.09 -13.37
N VAL A 169 -1.56 -5.06 -12.46
CA VAL A 169 -1.19 -3.83 -11.75
C VAL A 169 -0.39 -2.88 -12.63
N LEU A 170 0.54 -3.39 -13.45
CA LEU A 170 1.37 -2.52 -14.28
C LEU A 170 0.55 -1.73 -15.32
N PRO A 171 -0.28 -2.36 -16.17
CA PRO A 171 -1.09 -1.61 -17.12
C PRO A 171 -2.12 -0.71 -16.43
N SER A 172 -2.69 -1.13 -15.29
CA SER A 172 -3.62 -0.30 -14.52
C SER A 172 -2.92 0.95 -13.96
N SER A 173 -1.70 0.82 -13.42
CA SER A 173 -0.92 1.95 -12.92
C SER A 173 -0.61 2.95 -14.04
N LEU A 174 -0.17 2.47 -15.19
CA LEU A 174 0.11 3.32 -16.35
C LEU A 174 -1.14 4.03 -16.86
N ALA A 175 -2.27 3.33 -16.94
CA ALA A 175 -3.55 3.90 -17.38
C ALA A 175 -4.04 4.99 -16.39
N ILE A 176 -3.97 4.74 -15.09
CA ILE A 176 -4.35 5.73 -14.06
C ILE A 176 -3.43 6.94 -14.13
N LEU A 177 -2.12 6.73 -14.21
CA LEU A 177 -1.14 7.81 -14.30
C LEU A 177 -1.38 8.68 -15.53
N ALA A 178 -1.58 8.07 -16.69
CA ALA A 178 -1.88 8.78 -17.93
C ALA A 178 -3.20 9.55 -17.82
N TYR A 179 -4.25 8.92 -17.33
CA TYR A 179 -5.56 9.55 -17.13
C TYR A 179 -5.46 10.78 -16.21
N GLU A 180 -4.83 10.63 -15.05
CA GLU A 180 -4.70 11.73 -14.09
C GLU A 180 -3.74 12.83 -14.59
N ALA A 181 -2.70 12.49 -15.37
CA ALA A 181 -1.83 13.48 -15.98
C ALA A 181 -2.56 14.38 -16.99
N LEU A 182 -3.51 13.81 -17.75
CA LEU A 182 -4.31 14.56 -18.73
C LEU A 182 -5.37 15.48 -18.10
N ARG A 183 -5.73 15.29 -16.83
CA ARG A 183 -6.72 16.11 -16.12
C ARG A 183 -6.23 17.51 -15.74
N GLY A 184 -4.93 17.81 -15.86
CA GLY A 184 -4.37 19.14 -15.59
C GLY A 184 -3.27 19.16 -14.50
N PRO A 185 -3.00 20.31 -13.86
CA PRO A 185 -1.91 20.46 -12.89
C PRO A 185 -2.12 19.66 -11.60
N TYR A 186 -1.08 19.64 -10.75
CA TYR A 186 -1.11 19.01 -9.41
C TYR A 186 -1.34 17.49 -9.45
N LEU A 187 -0.71 16.77 -10.40
CA LEU A 187 -0.86 15.33 -10.57
C LEU A 187 -0.75 14.54 -9.26
N LEU A 188 0.30 14.78 -8.46
CA LEU A 188 0.50 14.10 -7.20
C LEU A 188 -0.65 14.35 -6.22
N THR A 189 -1.08 15.60 -6.10
CA THR A 189 -2.17 15.96 -5.19
C THR A 189 -3.50 15.31 -5.62
N ARG A 190 -3.76 15.24 -6.92
CA ARG A 190 -4.95 14.52 -7.43
C ARG A 190 -4.88 13.03 -7.15
N LEU A 191 -3.76 12.38 -7.45
CA LEU A 191 -3.57 10.95 -7.16
C LEU A 191 -3.79 10.64 -5.67
N LEU A 192 -3.36 11.53 -4.78
CA LEU A 192 -3.46 11.28 -3.34
C LEU A 192 -4.77 11.74 -2.70
N PHE A 193 -5.46 12.73 -3.25
CA PHE A 193 -6.57 13.38 -2.54
C PHE A 193 -7.88 13.49 -3.34
N ASP A 194 -7.85 13.47 -4.68
CA ASP A 194 -9.04 13.80 -5.50
C ASP A 194 -9.58 12.63 -6.32
N ALA A 195 -8.85 11.56 -6.51
CA ALA A 195 -9.18 10.47 -7.44
C ALA A 195 -10.54 9.78 -7.23
#